data_cd17087ee4a4e69c68483690e1562019
#
_entry.id   cd17087ee4a4e69c68483690e1562019
#
_cell.length_a   1.000
_cell.length_b   1.000
_cell.length_c   1.000
_cell.angle_alpha   90.00
_cell.angle_beta   90.00
_cell.angle_gamma   90.00
#
_symmetry.space_group_name_H-M   'P 1'
#
loop_
_entity.id
_entity.type
_entity.pdbx_description
1 polymer ?
#
loop_
_entity_poly.entity_id
_entity_poly.type
_entity_poly.pdbx_seq_one_letter_code
_entity_poly.pdbx_strand_id
1 'polypeptide(L)'
;MAHVCQAGPAEAEAAVQSSVEGAVAMRRLSGYARSMLLQNAAHAIQSRQEECARIMMAEAGKPLTDARREVGRAIQTFSIAGEEAKRIGGEVVPLDWSPGMESYWGVTRRFPIGPILGITPFNFPLNL
;
A
#
# COMPACT_ATOMS: atom_id res chain seq x y z
N MET A 1 -24.89 15.74 -6.34
CA MET A 1 -25.08 14.31 -6.08
C MET A 1 -24.35 13.55 -7.18
N ALA A 2 -23.57 12.54 -6.84
CA ALA A 2 -22.93 11.64 -7.79
C ALA A 2 -23.62 10.28 -7.76
N HIS A 3 -23.67 9.60 -8.91
CA HIS A 3 -24.09 8.20 -8.99
C HIS A 3 -22.85 7.33 -8.83
N VAL A 4 -22.89 6.40 -7.89
CA VAL A 4 -21.81 5.41 -7.66
C VAL A 4 -22.36 4.01 -7.91
N CYS A 5 -21.53 3.13 -8.46
CA CYS A 5 -21.89 1.73 -8.61
C CYS A 5 -21.92 1.03 -7.25
N GLN A 6 -22.93 0.20 -7.04
CA GLN A 6 -22.98 -0.68 -5.89
C GLN A 6 -22.58 -2.08 -6.33
N ALA A 7 -21.49 -2.60 -5.75
CA ALA A 7 -21.03 -3.96 -6.03
C ALA A 7 -21.92 -5.00 -5.37
N GLY A 8 -22.24 -6.05 -6.11
CA GLY A 8 -22.91 -7.25 -5.61
C GLY A 8 -21.91 -8.40 -5.41
N PRO A 9 -22.43 -9.60 -5.07
CA PRO A 9 -21.56 -10.78 -4.89
C PRO A 9 -20.71 -11.14 -6.11
N ALA A 10 -21.20 -10.93 -7.30
CA ALA A 10 -20.48 -11.25 -8.55
C ALA A 10 -19.27 -10.33 -8.74
N GLU A 11 -19.43 -9.03 -8.48
CA GLU A 11 -18.32 -8.05 -8.54
C GLU A 11 -17.30 -8.31 -7.41
N ALA A 12 -17.77 -8.70 -6.23
CA ALA A 12 -16.89 -9.07 -5.13
C ALA A 12 -16.04 -10.29 -5.47
N GLU A 13 -16.64 -11.35 -6.05
CA GLU A 13 -15.92 -12.54 -6.49
C GLU A 13 -14.92 -12.21 -7.61
N ALA A 14 -15.30 -11.40 -8.59
CA ALA A 14 -14.40 -10.94 -9.64
C ALA A 14 -13.21 -10.15 -9.08
N ALA A 15 -13.42 -9.31 -8.07
CA ALA A 15 -12.36 -8.56 -7.41
C ALA A 15 -11.38 -9.49 -6.66
N VAL A 16 -11.91 -10.50 -5.95
CA VAL A 16 -11.08 -11.53 -5.28
C VAL A 16 -10.24 -12.28 -6.30
N GLN A 17 -10.84 -12.77 -7.39
CA GLN A 17 -10.12 -13.49 -8.45
C GLN A 17 -9.02 -12.62 -9.07
N SER A 18 -9.33 -11.37 -9.40
CA SER A 18 -8.35 -10.41 -9.92
C SER A 18 -7.20 -10.16 -8.95
N SER A 19 -7.47 -10.09 -7.64
CA SER A 19 -6.44 -9.91 -6.63
C SER A 19 -5.53 -11.14 -6.48
N VAL A 20 -6.07 -12.35 -6.63
CA VAL A 20 -5.28 -13.61 -6.63
C VAL A 20 -4.33 -13.64 -7.84
N GLU A 21 -4.83 -13.32 -9.02
CA GLU A 21 -4.01 -13.24 -10.24
C GLU A 21 -2.95 -12.14 -10.13
N GLY A 22 -3.34 -10.96 -9.64
CA GLY A 22 -2.45 -9.83 -9.38
C GLY A 22 -1.34 -10.15 -8.38
N ALA A 23 -1.62 -10.95 -7.35
CA ALA A 23 -0.62 -11.37 -6.35
C ALA A 23 0.53 -12.18 -6.98
N VAL A 24 0.25 -12.98 -8.02
CA VAL A 24 1.28 -13.71 -8.77
C VAL A 24 2.23 -12.75 -9.49
N ALA A 25 1.69 -11.73 -10.14
CA ALA A 25 2.48 -10.70 -10.82
C ALA A 25 3.30 -9.87 -9.81
N MET A 26 2.67 -9.42 -8.73
CA MET A 26 3.32 -8.61 -7.69
C MET A 26 4.45 -9.35 -6.98
N ARG A 27 4.33 -10.67 -6.78
CA ARG A 27 5.39 -11.51 -6.18
C ARG A 27 6.67 -11.52 -7.01
N ARG A 28 6.57 -11.37 -8.33
CA ARG A 28 7.70 -11.37 -9.26
C ARG A 28 8.45 -10.03 -9.33
N LEU A 29 7.84 -8.96 -8.83
CA LEU A 29 8.46 -7.64 -8.86
C LEU A 29 9.64 -7.55 -7.90
N SER A 30 10.71 -6.90 -8.36
CA SER A 30 11.82 -6.51 -7.51
C SER A 30 11.39 -5.41 -6.51
N GLY A 31 12.16 -5.22 -5.43
CA GLY A 31 11.97 -4.09 -4.52
C GLY A 31 12.01 -2.74 -5.25
N TYR A 32 12.90 -2.60 -6.25
CA TYR A 32 12.96 -1.41 -7.11
C TYR A 32 11.66 -1.20 -7.87
N ALA A 33 11.14 -2.23 -8.55
CA ALA A 33 9.91 -2.10 -9.32
C ALA A 33 8.69 -1.74 -8.43
N ARG A 34 8.57 -2.35 -7.24
CA ARG A 34 7.54 -1.98 -6.25
C ARG A 34 7.70 -0.54 -5.77
N SER A 35 8.93 -0.11 -5.50
CA SER A 35 9.24 1.27 -5.13
C SER A 35 8.78 2.24 -6.22
N MET A 36 9.11 1.97 -7.48
CA MET A 36 8.72 2.82 -8.61
C MET A 36 7.21 2.92 -8.79
N LEU A 37 6.46 1.83 -8.58
CA LEU A 37 4.99 1.87 -8.61
C LEU A 37 4.44 2.85 -7.57
N LEU A 38 4.94 2.79 -6.34
CA LEU A 38 4.50 3.65 -5.25
C LEU A 38 4.91 5.12 -5.47
N GLN A 39 6.13 5.37 -5.96
CA GLN A 39 6.58 6.72 -6.31
C GLN A 39 5.76 7.31 -7.46
N ASN A 40 5.42 6.52 -8.48
CA ASN A 40 4.55 6.96 -9.56
C ASN A 40 3.14 7.31 -9.06
N ALA A 41 2.60 6.53 -8.11
CA ALA A 41 1.33 6.86 -7.46
C ALA A 41 1.42 8.19 -6.69
N ALA A 42 2.49 8.42 -5.93
CA ALA A 42 2.73 9.70 -5.25
C ALA A 42 2.76 10.88 -6.23
N HIS A 43 3.49 10.75 -7.33
CA HIS A 43 3.56 11.78 -8.37
C HIS A 43 2.20 12.01 -9.06
N ALA A 44 1.44 10.95 -9.32
CA ALA A 44 0.11 11.07 -9.91
C ALA A 44 -0.87 11.81 -8.99
N ILE A 45 -0.83 11.55 -7.68
CA ILE A 45 -1.62 12.28 -6.67
C ILE A 45 -1.13 13.74 -6.61
N GLN A 46 0.18 13.97 -6.59
CA GLN A 46 0.77 15.30 -6.53
C GLN A 46 0.37 16.17 -7.73
N SER A 47 0.40 15.61 -8.93
CA SER A 47 0.02 16.34 -10.15
C SER A 47 -1.48 16.71 -10.19
N ARG A 48 -2.32 16.02 -9.42
CA ARG A 48 -3.78 16.22 -9.34
C ARG A 48 -4.24 16.64 -7.94
N GLN A 49 -3.36 17.20 -7.11
CA GLN A 49 -3.65 17.43 -5.69
C GLN A 49 -4.87 18.33 -5.45
N GLU A 50 -5.04 19.39 -6.22
CA GLU A 50 -6.18 20.29 -6.07
C GLU A 50 -7.49 19.63 -6.52
N GLU A 51 -7.46 18.83 -7.57
CA GLU A 51 -8.59 18.01 -8.03
C GLU A 51 -9.01 17.01 -6.95
N CYS A 52 -8.05 16.25 -6.39
CA CYS A 52 -8.30 15.31 -5.30
C CYS A 52 -8.91 16.00 -4.07
N ALA A 53 -8.38 17.18 -3.69
CA ALA A 53 -8.90 17.93 -2.56
C ALA A 53 -10.35 18.41 -2.79
N ARG A 54 -10.70 18.84 -4.00
CA ARG A 54 -12.05 19.27 -4.35
C ARG A 54 -13.05 18.11 -4.40
N ILE A 55 -12.64 16.96 -4.93
CA ILE A 55 -13.45 15.74 -4.92
C ILE A 55 -13.73 15.33 -3.47
N MET A 56 -12.71 15.30 -2.62
CA MET A 56 -12.84 14.94 -1.21
C MET A 56 -13.77 15.91 -0.45
N MET A 57 -13.68 17.20 -0.73
CA MET A 57 -14.60 18.20 -0.19
C MET A 57 -16.05 17.91 -0.61
N ALA A 58 -16.26 17.59 -1.88
CA ALA A 58 -17.60 17.34 -2.43
C ALA A 58 -18.23 16.04 -1.92
N GLU A 59 -17.43 14.98 -1.75
CA GLU A 59 -17.92 13.67 -1.29
C GLU A 59 -18.07 13.59 0.23
N ALA A 60 -17.05 14.03 0.97
CA ALA A 60 -16.99 13.86 2.43
C ALA A 60 -17.44 15.10 3.22
N GLY A 61 -17.77 16.21 2.54
CA GLY A 61 -18.12 17.47 3.22
C GLY A 61 -16.98 18.08 4.01
N LYS A 62 -15.73 17.68 3.72
CA LYS A 62 -14.54 18.12 4.45
C LYS A 62 -14.17 19.55 4.04
N PRO A 63 -13.73 20.42 4.97
CA PRO A 63 -13.19 21.74 4.61
C PRO A 63 -12.04 21.62 3.61
N LEU A 64 -11.99 22.48 2.61
CA LEU A 64 -10.99 22.39 1.53
C LEU A 64 -9.55 22.48 2.04
N THR A 65 -9.32 23.26 3.10
CA THR A 65 -8.02 23.35 3.77
C THR A 65 -7.57 22.01 4.37
N ASP A 66 -8.49 21.28 4.97
CA ASP A 66 -8.20 19.97 5.57
C ASP A 66 -8.06 18.89 4.48
N ALA A 67 -8.88 18.97 3.43
CA ALA A 67 -8.74 18.13 2.26
C ALA A 67 -7.35 18.27 1.60
N ARG A 68 -6.85 19.51 1.41
CA ARG A 68 -5.50 19.77 0.89
C ARG A 68 -4.40 19.20 1.79
N ARG A 69 -4.55 19.32 3.12
CA ARG A 69 -3.61 18.71 4.07
C ARG A 69 -3.60 17.19 3.97
N GLU A 70 -4.77 16.59 3.81
CA GLU A 70 -4.89 15.14 3.66
C GLU A 70 -4.23 14.66 2.37
N VAL A 71 -4.43 15.33 1.23
CA VAL A 71 -3.74 15.00 -0.02
C VAL A 71 -2.22 15.08 0.15
N GLY A 72 -1.73 16.11 0.84
CA GLY A 72 -0.29 16.23 1.13
C GLY A 72 0.23 15.05 1.96
N ARG A 73 -0.52 14.59 2.95
CA ARG A 73 -0.17 13.41 3.75
C ARG A 73 -0.19 12.13 2.91
N ALA A 74 -1.18 11.96 2.02
CA ALA A 74 -1.24 10.79 1.14
C ALA A 74 -0.02 10.72 0.22
N ILE A 75 0.42 11.85 -0.37
CA ILE A 75 1.64 11.91 -1.16
C ILE A 75 2.85 11.43 -0.34
N GLN A 76 2.99 11.89 0.91
CA GLN A 76 4.06 11.45 1.80
C GLN A 76 3.96 9.97 2.13
N THR A 77 2.77 9.46 2.41
CA THR A 77 2.54 8.04 2.70
C THR A 77 3.00 7.15 1.55
N PHE A 78 2.60 7.46 0.31
CA PHE A 78 3.05 6.71 -0.86
C PHE A 78 4.56 6.84 -1.10
N SER A 79 5.14 8.01 -0.89
CA SER A 79 6.59 8.23 -1.04
C SER A 79 7.38 7.41 -0.04
N ILE A 80 7.00 7.44 1.24
CA ILE A 80 7.64 6.65 2.30
C ILE A 80 7.47 5.14 2.04
N ALA A 81 6.26 4.70 1.67
CA ALA A 81 6.02 3.31 1.30
C ALA A 81 6.90 2.85 0.13
N GLY A 82 7.15 3.76 -0.84
CA GLY A 82 8.07 3.50 -1.96
C GLY A 82 9.52 3.30 -1.50
N GLU A 83 9.97 4.04 -0.49
CA GLU A 83 11.30 3.83 0.09
C GLU A 83 11.37 2.53 0.89
N GLU A 84 10.35 2.24 1.70
CA GLU A 84 10.28 1.03 2.50
C GLU A 84 10.17 -0.24 1.64
N ALA A 85 9.58 -0.17 0.45
CA ALA A 85 9.52 -1.30 -0.49
C ALA A 85 10.91 -1.86 -0.85
N LYS A 86 11.98 -1.05 -0.72
CA LYS A 86 13.37 -1.47 -0.93
C LYS A 86 14.04 -2.03 0.32
N ARG A 87 13.45 -1.81 1.50
CA ARG A 87 14.01 -2.18 2.81
C ARG A 87 13.36 -3.42 3.43
N ILE A 88 12.47 -4.09 2.70
CA ILE A 88 11.84 -5.34 3.15
C ILE A 88 12.90 -6.44 3.10
N GLY A 89 13.61 -6.59 4.21
CA GLY A 89 14.69 -7.55 4.36
C GLY A 89 14.31 -8.68 5.31
N GLY A 90 15.35 -9.35 5.81
CA GLY A 90 15.32 -10.30 6.90
C GLY A 90 16.42 -9.96 7.89
N GLU A 91 16.71 -10.89 8.77
CA GLU A 91 17.69 -10.77 9.83
C GLU A 91 18.66 -11.93 9.77
N VAL A 92 19.91 -11.68 10.17
CA VAL A 92 20.87 -12.72 10.47
C VAL A 92 20.81 -12.96 11.98
N VAL A 93 20.51 -14.19 12.37
CA VAL A 93 20.34 -14.60 13.77
C VAL A 93 21.49 -15.51 14.15
N PRO A 94 22.33 -15.13 15.14
CA PRO A 94 23.33 -16.04 15.67
C PRO A 94 22.64 -17.22 16.36
N LEU A 95 23.14 -18.44 16.17
CA LEU A 95 22.61 -19.66 16.77
C LEU A 95 23.60 -20.31 17.74
N ASP A 96 24.68 -19.64 18.10
CA ASP A 96 25.75 -20.06 19.00
C ASP A 96 25.37 -19.97 20.50
N TRP A 97 24.08 -20.13 20.80
CA TRP A 97 23.54 -20.00 22.16
C TRP A 97 23.68 -21.25 23.01
N SER A 98 24.16 -22.36 22.42
CA SER A 98 24.34 -23.63 23.10
C SER A 98 25.65 -24.30 22.65
N PRO A 99 26.32 -25.08 23.53
CA PRO A 99 27.49 -25.83 23.15
C PRO A 99 27.25 -26.72 21.93
N GLY A 100 28.17 -26.70 20.97
CA GLY A 100 28.06 -27.44 19.71
C GLY A 100 27.37 -26.69 18.59
N MET A 101 26.84 -25.48 18.86
CA MET A 101 26.16 -24.63 17.86
C MET A 101 27.05 -23.45 17.38
N GLU A 102 28.30 -23.39 17.73
CA GLU A 102 29.20 -22.26 17.54
C GLU A 102 29.44 -21.89 16.08
N SER A 103 29.23 -22.84 15.16
CA SER A 103 29.38 -22.62 13.72
C SER A 103 28.08 -22.36 12.97
N TYR A 104 26.97 -22.26 13.68
CA TYR A 104 25.64 -22.11 13.08
C TYR A 104 25.16 -20.67 13.16
N TRP A 105 24.48 -20.24 12.11
CA TRP A 105 23.75 -18.99 12.03
C TRP A 105 22.50 -19.17 11.17
N GLY A 106 21.46 -18.40 11.45
CA GLY A 106 20.19 -18.43 10.76
C GLY A 106 19.99 -17.17 9.94
N VAL A 107 19.17 -17.29 8.89
CA VAL A 107 18.68 -16.14 8.13
C VAL A 107 17.17 -16.19 8.06
N THR A 108 16.53 -15.09 8.42
CA THR A 108 15.10 -14.92 8.16
C THR A 108 14.88 -14.19 6.84
N ARG A 109 13.75 -14.44 6.20
CA ARG A 109 13.33 -13.73 4.99
C ARG A 109 11.81 -13.52 5.02
N ARG A 110 11.37 -12.34 4.58
CA ARG A 110 9.96 -12.03 4.46
C ARG A 110 9.44 -12.44 3.09
N PHE A 111 8.28 -13.10 3.08
CA PHE A 111 7.57 -13.49 1.85
C PHE A 111 6.18 -12.86 1.83
N PRO A 112 5.64 -12.47 0.65
CA PRO A 112 4.27 -12.01 0.53
C PRO A 112 3.28 -13.09 1.01
N ILE A 113 2.29 -12.71 1.80
CA ILE A 113 1.23 -13.61 2.28
C ILE A 113 0.11 -13.83 1.25
N GLY A 114 0.05 -12.99 0.23
CA GLY A 114 -0.97 -13.05 -0.81
C GLY A 114 -1.89 -11.82 -0.82
N PRO A 115 -3.07 -11.93 -1.40
CA PRO A 115 -4.08 -10.87 -1.39
C PRO A 115 -4.51 -10.51 0.02
N ILE A 116 -4.83 -9.24 0.24
CA ILE A 116 -5.26 -8.70 1.53
C ILE A 116 -6.54 -7.90 1.28
N LEU A 117 -7.56 -8.14 2.10
CA LEU A 117 -8.75 -7.29 2.16
C LEU A 117 -8.47 -6.12 3.12
N GLY A 118 -8.59 -4.90 2.62
CA GLY A 118 -8.58 -3.69 3.44
C GLY A 118 -9.99 -3.17 3.65
N ILE A 119 -10.37 -2.88 4.90
CA ILE A 119 -11.61 -2.19 5.25
C ILE A 119 -11.21 -0.90 5.96
N THR A 120 -11.31 0.21 5.25
CA THR A 120 -10.81 1.50 5.72
C THR A 120 -11.97 2.41 6.18
N PRO A 121 -11.73 3.31 7.15
CA PRO A 121 -12.73 4.28 7.56
C PRO A 121 -12.91 5.37 6.48
N PHE A 122 -14.11 5.95 6.43
CA PHE A 122 -14.51 6.91 5.41
C PHE A 122 -14.02 8.35 5.67
N ASN A 123 -13.56 8.65 6.87
CA ASN A 123 -13.23 10.01 7.30
C ASN A 123 -11.88 10.55 6.79
N PHE A 124 -11.04 9.67 6.25
CA PHE A 124 -9.79 10.02 5.56
C PHE A 124 -9.68 9.23 4.24
N PRO A 125 -10.52 9.57 3.25
CA PRO A 125 -10.75 8.72 2.07
C PRO A 125 -9.52 8.53 1.16
N LEU A 126 -8.50 9.34 1.28
CA LEU A 126 -7.29 9.23 0.48
C LEU A 126 -6.08 8.72 1.27
N ASN A 127 -6.06 8.89 2.59
CA ASN A 127 -4.88 8.62 3.40
C ASN A 127 -4.98 7.31 4.20
N LEU A 128 -6.16 6.70 4.33
CA LEU A 128 -6.39 5.45 5.05
C LEU A 128 -6.92 4.35 4.17
#